data_73e169244e60cff4a91f9788d161524e
#
_entry.id   73e169244e60cff4a91f9788d161524e
#
_cell.length_a   1.000
_cell.length_b   1.000
_cell.length_c   1.000
_cell.angle_alpha   90.00
_cell.angle_beta   90.00
_cell.angle_gamma   90.00
#
_symmetry.space_group_name_H-M   'P 1'
#
loop_
_entity.id
_entity.type
_entity.pdbx_description
1 polymer ?
#
loop_
_entity_poly.entity_id
_entity_poly.type
_entity_poly.pdbx_seq_one_letter_code
_entity_poly.pdbx_strand_id
1 'polypeptide(L)'
;MASGAQRLILASSSPRRLDLLRAHGFSPKVRRPDVDETPQPGEDAATLVERLAMAKLASVVDSHETGLAADTVVVLDGEVLGKPGRPDWATDMLHRLSGRTHEVVGGLAVCHGGHTISGVVRTSVTFRELGDDEVDAYVATGEPLDKAGAYAIQGGAAGFVTEVAGCLENVVGLSIPAVLAALKSLGAQSAG
;
A
#
# COMPACT_ATOMS: atom_id res chain seq x y z
N MET A 1 22.31 31.09 4.37
CA MET A 1 22.02 30.16 3.24
C MET A 1 20.82 29.34 3.67
N ALA A 2 19.68 29.58 3.06
CA ALA A 2 18.47 28.83 3.39
C ALA A 2 18.72 27.36 3.01
N SER A 3 18.75 26.47 4.00
CA SER A 3 18.68 25.03 3.80
C SER A 3 17.35 24.75 3.11
N GLY A 4 17.36 24.58 1.79
CA GLY A 4 16.19 24.19 1.06
C GLY A 4 15.72 22.84 1.58
N ALA A 5 14.58 22.83 2.28
CA ALA A 5 13.97 21.59 2.73
C ALA A 5 13.86 20.65 1.53
N GLN A 6 14.60 19.56 1.56
CA GLN A 6 14.70 18.63 0.45
C GLN A 6 13.31 17.99 0.28
N ARG A 7 12.65 18.30 -0.83
CA ARG A 7 11.25 17.94 -1.06
C ARG A 7 11.15 16.43 -1.23
N LEU A 8 10.34 15.78 -0.41
CA LEU A 8 10.07 14.33 -0.51
C LEU A 8 9.50 13.98 -1.89
N ILE A 9 10.03 12.96 -2.53
CA ILE A 9 9.51 12.38 -3.76
C ILE A 9 8.69 11.14 -3.41
N LEU A 10 7.46 11.07 -3.89
CA LEU A 10 6.63 9.88 -3.82
C LEU A 10 6.68 9.14 -5.15
N ALA A 11 7.36 8.00 -5.18
CA ALA A 11 7.39 7.07 -6.31
C ALA A 11 6.14 6.19 -6.32
N SER A 12 5.01 6.75 -6.75
CA SER A 12 3.71 6.04 -6.75
C SER A 12 2.71 6.68 -7.69
N SER A 13 1.85 5.88 -8.31
CA SER A 13 0.65 6.33 -9.03
C SER A 13 -0.61 6.30 -8.16
N SER A 14 -0.53 5.83 -6.92
CA SER A 14 -1.68 5.70 -6.01
C SER A 14 -2.07 7.05 -5.40
N PRO A 15 -3.30 7.57 -5.65
CA PRO A 15 -3.77 8.79 -5.02
C PRO A 15 -3.92 8.64 -3.51
N ARG A 16 -4.30 7.45 -3.02
CA ARG A 16 -4.46 7.17 -1.58
C ARG A 16 -3.16 7.38 -0.79
N ARG A 17 -2.02 6.97 -1.34
CA ARG A 17 -0.69 7.19 -0.71
C ARG A 17 -0.35 8.67 -0.64
N LEU A 18 -0.69 9.41 -1.69
CA LEU A 18 -0.49 10.87 -1.71
C LEU A 18 -1.35 11.55 -0.64
N ASP A 19 -2.62 11.15 -0.53
CA ASP A 19 -3.56 11.73 0.42
C ASP A 19 -3.18 11.40 1.87
N LEU A 20 -2.71 10.17 2.15
CA LEU A 20 -2.16 9.80 3.45
C LEU A 20 -0.97 10.69 3.83
N LEU A 21 -0.01 10.88 2.94
CA LEU A 21 1.14 11.74 3.21
C LEU A 21 0.72 13.20 3.45
N ARG A 22 -0.21 13.72 2.66
CA ARG A 22 -0.74 15.08 2.85
C ARG A 22 -1.46 15.27 4.16
N ALA A 23 -2.26 14.30 4.57
CA ALA A 23 -2.94 14.31 5.87
C ALA A 23 -1.96 14.36 7.06
N HIS A 24 -0.71 13.92 6.85
CA HIS A 24 0.36 13.95 7.85
C HIS A 24 1.39 15.09 7.62
N GLY A 25 0.99 16.13 6.88
CA GLY A 25 1.80 17.36 6.71
C GLY A 25 2.88 17.29 5.64
N PHE A 26 2.98 16.18 4.89
CA PHE A 26 3.94 16.10 3.79
C PHE A 26 3.39 16.77 2.52
N SER A 27 4.28 17.35 1.73
CA SER A 27 3.97 17.91 0.40
C SER A 27 4.85 17.26 -0.68
N PRO A 28 4.67 15.95 -0.95
CA PRO A 28 5.57 15.24 -1.84
C PRO A 28 5.37 15.63 -3.30
N LYS A 29 6.47 15.56 -4.06
CA LYS A 29 6.42 15.57 -5.53
C LYS A 29 6.17 14.14 -6.00
N VAL A 30 5.09 13.92 -6.75
CA VAL A 30 4.76 12.61 -7.30
C VAL A 30 5.60 12.37 -8.56
N ARG A 31 6.22 11.20 -8.64
CA ARG A 31 6.80 10.62 -9.86
C ARG A 31 6.20 9.22 -10.03
N ARG A 32 5.67 8.94 -11.21
CA ARG A 32 5.05 7.64 -11.50
C ARG A 32 6.14 6.63 -11.88
N PRO A 33 6.31 5.55 -11.12
CA PRO A 33 7.22 4.48 -11.49
C PRO A 33 6.64 3.65 -12.63
N ASP A 34 7.53 3.13 -13.48
CA ASP A 34 7.20 2.14 -14.50
C ASP A 34 8.12 0.93 -14.26
N VAL A 35 7.59 -0.11 -13.61
CA VAL A 35 8.31 -1.31 -13.23
C VAL A 35 7.46 -2.55 -13.49
N ASP A 36 8.08 -3.67 -13.76
CA ASP A 36 7.40 -4.96 -13.84
C ASP A 36 6.99 -5.42 -12.42
N GLU A 37 5.68 -5.47 -12.19
CA GLU A 37 5.08 -5.90 -10.91
C GLU A 37 4.77 -7.40 -10.86
N THR A 38 5.19 -8.18 -11.86
CA THR A 38 4.94 -9.63 -11.92
C THR A 38 5.63 -10.34 -10.75
N PRO A 39 4.88 -11.16 -9.97
CA PRO A 39 5.49 -12.00 -8.93
C PRO A 39 6.50 -12.99 -9.52
N GLN A 40 7.61 -13.21 -8.82
CA GLN A 40 8.61 -14.19 -9.21
C GLN A 40 8.23 -15.60 -8.71
N PRO A 41 8.65 -16.67 -9.39
CA PRO A 41 8.37 -18.03 -8.93
C PRO A 41 8.86 -18.28 -7.49
N GLY A 42 7.96 -18.71 -6.62
CA GLY A 42 8.27 -18.98 -5.21
C GLY A 42 8.44 -17.75 -4.31
N GLU A 43 8.16 -16.55 -4.82
CA GLU A 43 8.24 -15.31 -4.06
C GLU A 43 7.06 -15.19 -3.10
N ASP A 44 7.33 -15.04 -1.80
CA ASP A 44 6.30 -14.78 -0.82
C ASP A 44 5.85 -13.30 -0.85
N ALA A 45 4.72 -13.00 -0.20
CA ALA A 45 4.13 -11.67 -0.20
C ALA A 45 5.06 -10.60 0.38
N ALA A 46 5.84 -10.92 1.41
CA ALA A 46 6.76 -9.97 2.04
C ALA A 46 7.91 -9.60 1.10
N THR A 47 8.53 -10.62 0.51
CA THR A 47 9.60 -10.44 -0.49
C THR A 47 9.08 -9.67 -1.70
N LEU A 48 7.89 -10.01 -2.20
CA LEU A 48 7.26 -9.33 -3.34
C LEU A 48 7.09 -7.84 -3.09
N VAL A 49 6.42 -7.44 -2.00
CA VAL A 49 6.10 -6.03 -1.76
C VAL A 49 7.36 -5.20 -1.44
N GLU A 50 8.34 -5.78 -0.76
CA GLU A 50 9.61 -5.11 -0.48
C GLU A 50 10.42 -4.91 -1.75
N ARG A 51 10.56 -5.94 -2.60
CA ARG A 51 11.21 -5.85 -3.91
C ARG A 51 10.55 -4.81 -4.80
N LEU A 52 9.21 -4.82 -4.88
CA LEU A 52 8.47 -3.85 -5.70
C LEU A 52 8.62 -2.42 -5.17
N ALA A 53 8.59 -2.21 -3.85
CA ALA A 53 8.85 -0.91 -3.27
C ALA A 53 10.26 -0.40 -3.62
N MET A 54 11.27 -1.24 -3.49
CA MET A 54 12.66 -0.91 -3.88
C MET A 54 12.79 -0.60 -5.37
N ALA A 55 12.20 -1.43 -6.23
CA ALA A 55 12.24 -1.22 -7.68
C ALA A 55 11.54 0.09 -8.09
N LYS A 56 10.36 0.37 -7.51
CA LYS A 56 9.62 1.63 -7.73
C LYS A 56 10.43 2.84 -7.30
N LEU A 57 11.08 2.77 -6.15
CA LEU A 57 11.94 3.85 -5.65
C LEU A 57 13.10 4.11 -6.63
N ALA A 58 13.83 3.07 -6.97
CA ALA A 58 15.03 3.16 -7.82
C ALA A 58 14.74 3.63 -9.26
N SER A 59 13.50 3.39 -9.75
CA SER A 59 13.14 3.76 -11.13
C SER A 59 12.96 5.27 -11.34
N VAL A 60 12.69 6.06 -10.29
CA VAL A 60 12.33 7.47 -10.44
C VAL A 60 12.95 8.41 -9.41
N VAL A 61 13.73 7.90 -8.45
CA VAL A 61 14.38 8.71 -7.40
C VAL A 61 15.89 8.56 -7.50
N ASP A 62 16.59 9.70 -7.62
CA ASP A 62 18.04 9.72 -7.68
C ASP A 62 18.65 9.57 -6.27
N SER A 63 19.88 9.06 -6.18
CA SER A 63 20.56 8.75 -4.90
C SER A 63 20.74 9.94 -3.96
N HIS A 64 20.77 11.17 -4.48
CA HIS A 64 20.91 12.40 -3.70
C HIS A 64 19.56 13.01 -3.25
N GLU A 65 18.45 12.47 -3.73
CA GLU A 65 17.11 12.92 -3.38
C GLU A 65 16.58 12.21 -2.14
N THR A 66 15.52 12.77 -1.54
CA THR A 66 14.74 12.08 -0.51
C THR A 66 13.50 11.50 -1.19
N GLY A 67 13.34 10.20 -1.12
CA GLY A 67 12.27 9.51 -1.82
C GLY A 67 11.61 8.40 -1.00
N LEU A 68 10.39 8.10 -1.36
CA LEU A 68 9.55 7.06 -0.77
C LEU A 68 8.82 6.29 -1.87
N ALA A 69 8.82 4.98 -1.77
CA ALA A 69 7.94 4.09 -2.52
C ALA A 69 7.28 3.07 -1.61
N ALA A 70 6.16 2.52 -2.05
CA ALA A 70 5.49 1.43 -1.35
C ALA A 70 4.78 0.51 -2.35
N ASP A 71 4.56 -0.73 -1.89
CA ASP A 71 3.67 -1.69 -2.53
C ASP A 71 2.75 -2.34 -1.50
N THR A 72 1.60 -2.88 -1.92
CA THR A 72 0.62 -3.43 -0.99
C THR A 72 -0.15 -4.55 -1.64
N VAL A 73 -0.21 -5.69 -0.96
CA VAL A 73 -1.00 -6.85 -1.37
C VAL A 73 -1.88 -7.35 -0.23
N VAL A 74 -2.95 -8.05 -0.58
CA VAL A 74 -3.80 -8.79 0.36
C VAL A 74 -3.40 -10.26 0.30
N VAL A 75 -3.34 -10.93 1.45
CA VAL A 75 -2.97 -12.34 1.56
C VAL A 75 -4.03 -13.10 2.32
N LEU A 76 -4.54 -14.17 1.73
CA LEU A 76 -5.48 -15.10 2.36
C LEU A 76 -4.92 -16.51 2.24
N ASP A 77 -4.76 -17.22 3.38
CA ASP A 77 -4.20 -18.58 3.43
C ASP A 77 -2.84 -18.74 2.71
N GLY A 78 -2.02 -17.69 2.74
CA GLY A 78 -0.73 -17.69 2.04
C GLY A 78 -0.80 -17.32 0.56
N GLU A 79 -1.99 -17.19 -0.03
CA GLU A 79 -2.20 -16.77 -1.42
C GLU A 79 -2.30 -15.26 -1.53
N VAL A 80 -1.59 -14.67 -2.48
CA VAL A 80 -1.65 -13.24 -2.78
C VAL A 80 -2.89 -12.95 -3.63
N LEU A 81 -3.79 -12.12 -3.10
CA LEU A 81 -4.94 -11.58 -3.81
C LEU A 81 -4.58 -10.22 -4.39
N GLY A 82 -4.27 -10.19 -5.67
CA GLY A 82 -3.95 -8.96 -6.40
C GLY A 82 -5.19 -8.11 -6.71
N LYS A 83 -5.08 -7.24 -7.71
CA LYS A 83 -6.20 -6.47 -8.22
C LYS A 83 -7.05 -7.36 -9.14
N PRO A 84 -8.36 -7.45 -8.94
CA PRO A 84 -9.21 -8.32 -9.76
C PRO A 84 -9.30 -7.87 -11.21
N GLY A 85 -9.36 -6.56 -11.47
CA GLY A 85 -9.48 -6.00 -12.81
C GLY A 85 -10.80 -6.30 -13.52
N ARG A 86 -11.59 -7.26 -13.04
CA ARG A 86 -12.87 -7.71 -13.60
C ARG A 86 -13.89 -7.95 -12.48
N PRO A 87 -15.20 -7.72 -12.76
CA PRO A 87 -16.25 -7.88 -11.75
C PRO A 87 -16.35 -9.32 -11.19
N ASP A 88 -16.30 -10.34 -12.03
CA ASP A 88 -16.39 -11.74 -11.64
C ASP A 88 -15.26 -12.15 -10.67
N TRP A 89 -14.05 -11.69 -10.90
CA TRP A 89 -12.92 -11.92 -10.00
C TRP A 89 -13.05 -11.14 -8.69
N ALA A 90 -13.61 -9.92 -8.75
CA ALA A 90 -13.87 -9.14 -7.54
C ALA A 90 -14.91 -9.83 -6.65
N THR A 91 -16.00 -10.34 -7.24
CA THR A 91 -17.03 -11.13 -6.53
C THR A 91 -16.40 -12.36 -5.86
N ASP A 92 -15.60 -13.15 -6.60
CA ASP A 92 -14.91 -14.34 -6.03
C ASP A 92 -14.01 -13.96 -4.86
N MET A 93 -13.17 -12.93 -5.02
CA MET A 93 -12.29 -12.47 -3.94
C MET A 93 -13.06 -12.05 -2.68
N LEU A 94 -14.15 -11.31 -2.82
CA LEU A 94 -14.97 -10.85 -1.69
C LEU A 94 -15.65 -12.02 -0.98
N HIS A 95 -16.17 -13.00 -1.72
CA HIS A 95 -16.73 -14.23 -1.11
C HIS A 95 -15.66 -15.02 -0.36
N ARG A 96 -14.45 -15.12 -0.90
CA ARG A 96 -13.33 -15.78 -0.21
C ARG A 96 -12.91 -15.06 1.07
N LEU A 97 -13.04 -13.73 1.14
CA LEU A 97 -12.73 -12.91 2.32
C LEU A 97 -13.88 -12.87 3.33
N SER A 98 -15.11 -13.15 2.92
CA SER A 98 -16.32 -13.11 3.75
C SER A 98 -16.19 -13.98 4.99
N GLY A 99 -16.49 -13.42 6.18
CA GLY A 99 -16.44 -14.11 7.47
C GLY A 99 -15.02 -14.50 7.93
N ARG A 100 -13.96 -13.94 7.33
CA ARG A 100 -12.57 -14.40 7.55
C ARG A 100 -11.61 -13.27 7.89
N THR A 101 -10.51 -13.66 8.52
CA THR A 101 -9.35 -12.80 8.74
C THR A 101 -8.33 -13.03 7.62
N HIS A 102 -7.81 -11.96 7.07
CA HIS A 102 -6.76 -11.94 6.06
C HIS A 102 -5.66 -10.93 6.44
N GLU A 103 -4.52 -10.99 5.78
CA GLU A 103 -3.43 -10.03 6.00
C GLU A 103 -3.35 -9.02 4.87
N VAL A 104 -3.07 -7.77 5.22
CA VAL A 104 -2.59 -6.74 4.30
C VAL A 104 -1.10 -6.57 4.54
N VAL A 105 -0.30 -6.91 3.54
CA VAL A 105 1.16 -6.85 3.58
C VAL A 105 1.60 -5.66 2.74
N GLY A 106 2.21 -4.66 3.41
CA GLY A 106 2.74 -3.47 2.78
C GLY A 106 4.26 -3.46 2.83
N GLY A 107 4.90 -3.27 1.68
CA GLY A 107 6.32 -2.99 1.55
C GLY A 107 6.56 -1.48 1.44
N LEU A 108 7.62 -1.00 2.06
CA LEU A 108 8.07 0.37 1.89
C LEU A 108 9.57 0.41 1.58
N ALA A 109 9.99 1.44 0.83
CA ALA A 109 11.37 1.79 0.64
C ALA A 109 11.53 3.32 0.73
N VAL A 110 12.50 3.78 1.53
CA VAL A 110 12.77 5.20 1.75
C VAL A 110 14.26 5.45 1.51
N CYS A 111 14.59 6.48 0.75
CA CYS A 111 15.98 6.90 0.57
C CYS A 111 16.21 8.34 1.00
N HIS A 112 17.40 8.61 1.52
CA HIS A 112 17.89 9.94 1.88
C HIS A 112 19.42 9.94 1.97
N GLY A 113 20.08 10.94 1.40
CA GLY A 113 21.53 11.12 1.51
C GLY A 113 22.33 9.92 0.98
N GLY A 114 21.88 9.24 -0.05
CA GLY A 114 22.53 8.06 -0.63
C GLY A 114 22.29 6.73 0.09
N HIS A 115 21.54 6.75 1.19
CA HIS A 115 21.19 5.55 1.94
C HIS A 115 19.73 5.18 1.72
N THR A 116 19.44 3.89 1.69
CA THR A 116 18.08 3.37 1.52
C THR A 116 17.75 2.39 2.65
N ILE A 117 16.55 2.52 3.20
CA ILE A 117 15.93 1.57 4.14
C ILE A 117 14.68 1.01 3.49
N SER A 118 14.52 -0.30 3.54
CA SER A 118 13.29 -0.99 3.16
C SER A 118 12.74 -1.78 4.35
N GLY A 119 11.48 -2.16 4.24
CA GLY A 119 10.84 -2.98 5.27
C GLY A 119 9.40 -3.35 4.91
N VAL A 120 8.83 -4.23 5.72
CA VAL A 120 7.49 -4.79 5.52
C VAL A 120 6.64 -4.53 6.76
N VAL A 121 5.39 -4.15 6.54
CA VAL A 121 4.36 -3.98 7.58
C VAL A 121 3.21 -4.94 7.30
N ARG A 122 2.79 -5.69 8.31
CA ARG A 122 1.63 -6.60 8.25
C ARG A 122 0.49 -6.05 9.10
N THR A 123 -0.73 -6.18 8.59
CA THR A 123 -1.94 -5.78 9.31
C THR A 123 -3.02 -6.81 9.03
N SER A 124 -3.58 -7.38 10.08
CA SER A 124 -4.69 -8.32 9.94
C SER A 124 -6.01 -7.55 9.87
N VAL A 125 -6.88 -7.97 8.95
CA VAL A 125 -8.23 -7.41 8.76
C VAL A 125 -9.22 -8.54 8.79
N THR A 126 -10.28 -8.39 9.60
CA THR A 126 -11.36 -9.37 9.71
C THR A 126 -12.63 -8.82 9.08
N PHE A 127 -13.22 -9.59 8.17
CA PHE A 127 -14.53 -9.29 7.60
C PHE A 127 -15.64 -10.04 8.35
N ARG A 128 -16.80 -9.41 8.50
CA ARG A 128 -18.02 -10.14 8.81
C ARG A 128 -18.45 -11.02 7.63
N GLU A 129 -19.41 -11.88 7.83
CA GLU A 129 -20.10 -12.55 6.72
C GLU A 129 -20.77 -11.52 5.81
N LEU A 130 -20.62 -11.69 4.49
CA LEU A 130 -21.17 -10.84 3.44
C LEU A 130 -22.25 -11.62 2.69
N GLY A 131 -23.39 -10.98 2.45
CA GLY A 131 -24.44 -11.54 1.61
C GLY A 131 -24.15 -11.33 0.12
N ASP A 132 -24.70 -12.21 -0.73
CA ASP A 132 -24.50 -12.14 -2.18
C ASP A 132 -24.95 -10.81 -2.77
N ASP A 133 -26.13 -10.32 -2.40
CA ASP A 133 -26.70 -9.04 -2.86
C ASP A 133 -25.80 -7.85 -2.49
N GLU A 134 -25.14 -7.91 -1.33
CA GLU A 134 -24.25 -6.86 -0.85
C GLU A 134 -22.92 -6.86 -1.62
N VAL A 135 -22.37 -8.04 -1.89
CA VAL A 135 -21.17 -8.21 -2.71
C VAL A 135 -21.44 -7.70 -4.13
N ASP A 136 -22.56 -8.11 -4.72
CA ASP A 136 -22.96 -7.69 -6.07
C ASP A 136 -23.15 -6.17 -6.15
N ALA A 137 -23.84 -5.57 -5.17
CA ALA A 137 -24.03 -4.14 -5.10
C ALA A 137 -22.70 -3.37 -5.00
N TYR A 138 -21.76 -3.87 -4.19
CA TYR A 138 -20.45 -3.25 -4.06
C TYR A 138 -19.60 -3.40 -5.34
N VAL A 139 -19.60 -4.58 -5.96
CA VAL A 139 -18.88 -4.81 -7.21
C VAL A 139 -19.43 -3.95 -8.35
N ALA A 140 -20.76 -3.74 -8.40
CA ALA A 140 -21.41 -2.87 -9.38
C ALA A 140 -20.96 -1.41 -9.32
N THR A 141 -20.41 -0.94 -8.18
CA THR A 141 -19.83 0.42 -8.07
C THR A 141 -18.55 0.59 -8.89
N GLY A 142 -17.88 -0.50 -9.26
CA GLY A 142 -16.56 -0.50 -9.90
C GLY A 142 -15.39 -0.18 -8.95
N GLU A 143 -15.67 0.22 -7.69
CA GLU A 143 -14.63 0.56 -6.72
C GLU A 143 -13.64 -0.58 -6.47
N PRO A 144 -14.03 -1.87 -6.36
CA PRO A 144 -13.12 -2.97 -6.06
C PRO A 144 -12.10 -3.29 -7.15
N LEU A 145 -12.34 -2.90 -8.40
CA LEU A 145 -11.64 -3.46 -9.56
C LEU A 145 -10.13 -3.12 -9.62
N ASP A 146 -9.72 -2.01 -9.05
CA ASP A 146 -8.32 -1.53 -9.04
C ASP A 146 -7.62 -1.71 -7.68
N LYS A 147 -8.21 -2.49 -6.77
CA LYS A 147 -7.72 -2.67 -5.41
C LYS A 147 -7.26 -4.10 -5.13
N ALA A 148 -6.14 -4.25 -4.44
CA ALA A 148 -5.71 -5.56 -3.94
C ALA A 148 -6.78 -6.14 -3.01
N GLY A 149 -7.13 -7.41 -3.20
CA GLY A 149 -8.20 -8.07 -2.45
C GLY A 149 -9.61 -7.56 -2.74
N ALA A 150 -9.78 -6.76 -3.79
CA ALA A 150 -11.08 -6.27 -4.24
C ALA A 150 -11.83 -5.40 -3.21
N TYR A 151 -11.16 -4.62 -2.35
CA TYR A 151 -11.86 -3.74 -1.42
C TYR A 151 -11.11 -2.45 -1.06
N ALA A 152 -11.87 -1.43 -0.67
CA ALA A 152 -11.37 -0.18 -0.11
C ALA A 152 -11.91 0.02 1.30
N ILE A 153 -11.03 -0.10 2.31
CA ILE A 153 -11.44 0.02 3.74
C ILE A 153 -12.01 1.40 4.10
N GLN A 154 -11.63 2.45 3.37
CA GLN A 154 -12.16 3.81 3.53
C GLN A 154 -13.30 4.14 2.56
N GLY A 155 -13.75 3.15 1.77
CA GLY A 155 -14.82 3.28 0.77
C GLY A 155 -16.04 2.46 1.10
N GLY A 156 -16.67 1.90 0.08
CA GLY A 156 -17.88 1.09 0.21
C GLY A 156 -17.72 -0.17 1.05
N ALA A 157 -16.50 -0.69 1.20
CA ALA A 157 -16.21 -1.85 2.04
C ALA A 157 -15.98 -1.53 3.52
N ALA A 158 -16.11 -0.28 3.97
CA ALA A 158 -15.94 0.07 5.39
C ALA A 158 -16.86 -0.74 6.32
N GLY A 159 -18.09 -1.01 5.89
CA GLY A 159 -19.07 -1.82 6.62
C GLY A 159 -18.81 -3.33 6.63
N PHE A 160 -17.84 -3.82 5.86
CA PHE A 160 -17.46 -5.24 5.83
C PHE A 160 -16.51 -5.60 6.97
N VAL A 161 -15.73 -4.63 7.45
CA VAL A 161 -14.65 -4.82 8.42
C VAL A 161 -15.19 -4.80 9.84
N THR A 162 -14.86 -5.83 10.61
CA THR A 162 -15.17 -5.93 12.05
C THR A 162 -13.96 -5.65 12.92
N GLU A 163 -12.75 -5.92 12.43
CA GLU A 163 -11.53 -5.74 13.20
C GLU A 163 -10.34 -5.40 12.29
N VAL A 164 -9.46 -4.54 12.79
CA VAL A 164 -8.13 -4.26 12.21
C VAL A 164 -7.10 -4.39 13.32
N ALA A 165 -6.23 -5.39 13.23
CA ALA A 165 -5.12 -5.60 14.15
C ALA A 165 -3.80 -5.18 13.49
N GLY A 166 -3.29 -3.98 13.83
CA GLY A 166 -2.09 -3.40 13.26
C GLY A 166 -2.27 -1.95 12.80
N CYS A 167 -1.70 -1.60 11.68
CA CYS A 167 -1.70 -0.23 11.13
C CYS A 167 -2.80 -0.06 10.09
N LEU A 168 -3.84 0.71 10.40
CA LEU A 168 -4.94 1.00 9.47
C LEU A 168 -4.42 1.68 8.18
N GLU A 169 -3.47 2.59 8.29
CA GLU A 169 -2.90 3.31 7.15
C GLU A 169 -2.15 2.35 6.20
N ASN A 170 -1.56 1.27 6.73
CA ASN A 170 -1.00 0.19 5.90
C ASN A 170 -2.09 -0.47 5.04
N VAL A 171 -3.29 -0.68 5.60
CA VAL A 171 -4.43 -1.22 4.83
C VAL A 171 -4.87 -0.26 3.73
N VAL A 172 -4.83 1.04 3.98
CA VAL A 172 -5.10 2.08 2.96
C VAL A 172 -4.04 2.11 1.86
N GLY A 173 -2.80 1.72 2.21
CA GLY A 173 -1.72 1.53 1.25
C GLY A 173 -0.33 2.06 1.62
N LEU A 174 -0.16 2.65 2.82
CA LEU A 174 1.13 3.17 3.29
C LEU A 174 1.13 3.32 4.81
N SER A 175 2.02 2.61 5.50
CA SER A 175 2.20 2.79 6.95
C SER A 175 2.97 4.08 7.24
N ILE A 176 2.28 5.13 7.66
CA ILE A 176 2.92 6.41 8.04
C ILE A 176 3.89 6.25 9.23
N PRO A 177 3.56 5.48 10.28
CA PRO A 177 4.53 5.22 11.35
C PRO A 177 5.85 4.63 10.85
N ALA A 178 5.79 3.69 9.90
CA ALA A 178 6.99 3.09 9.31
C ALA A 178 7.77 4.09 8.44
N VAL A 179 7.09 4.94 7.68
CA VAL A 179 7.71 6.02 6.90
C VAL A 179 8.46 6.98 7.82
N LEU A 180 7.83 7.44 8.90
CA LEU A 180 8.45 8.37 9.85
C LEU A 180 9.66 7.75 10.54
N ALA A 181 9.59 6.47 10.93
CA ALA A 181 10.70 5.74 11.50
C ALA A 181 11.89 5.63 10.54
N ALA A 182 11.63 5.30 9.26
CA ALA A 182 12.67 5.21 8.24
C ALA A 182 13.32 6.56 7.94
N LEU A 183 12.54 7.63 7.76
CA LEU A 183 13.05 8.98 7.56
C LEU A 183 13.92 9.43 8.74
N LYS A 184 13.45 9.20 9.97
CA LYS A 184 14.22 9.52 11.20
C LYS A 184 15.54 8.75 11.24
N SER A 185 15.53 7.44 10.92
CA SER A 185 16.74 6.61 10.92
C SER A 185 17.76 7.06 9.87
N LEU A 186 17.30 7.63 8.75
CA LEU A 186 18.13 8.19 7.70
C LEU A 186 18.58 9.63 7.99
N GLY A 187 18.14 10.23 9.11
CA GLY A 187 18.48 11.63 9.44
C GLY A 187 17.74 12.67 8.58
N ALA A 188 16.73 12.25 7.82
CA ALA A 188 15.87 13.17 7.10
C ALA A 188 14.98 13.92 8.09
N GLN A 189 15.01 15.25 8.05
CA GLN A 189 14.08 16.04 8.87
C GLN A 189 12.66 15.89 8.30
N SER A 190 11.72 15.47 9.14
CA SER A 190 10.30 15.61 8.83
C SER A 190 10.01 17.08 8.59
N ALA A 191 9.50 17.43 7.41
CA ALA A 191 9.02 18.78 7.17
C ALA A 191 7.94 19.09 8.22
N GLY A 192 8.22 20.08 9.07
CA GLY A 192 7.25 20.67 9.98
C GLY A 192 6.25 21.53 9.22
#